data_2eff55132ddfb917319f29156d3b97b1
#
_entry.id   2eff55132ddfb917319f29156d3b97b1
#
_cell.length_a   1.000
_cell.length_b   1.000
_cell.length_c   1.000
_cell.angle_alpha   90.00
_cell.angle_beta   90.00
_cell.angle_gamma   90.00
#
_symmetry.space_group_name_H-M   'P 1'
#
loop_
_entity.id
_entity.type
_entity.pdbx_description
1 polymer ?
#
loop_
_entity_poly.entity_id
_entity_poly.type
_entity_poly.pdbx_seq_one_letter_code
_entity_poly.pdbx_strand_id
1 'polypeptide(L)'
;MSYKEKIVNKLRKGYSPIEVSPKDELTSTFKNIFKPIVNKKDLNFFLDLFDTNEVILRAWSFLGIFYILEESKIVEEDIKLRIQNVISEMLKDKREVLYYGGSTEIRTSLREHHVRRICELDNSLVFEPVFEYCKSFEGEIDYVIGELLENIVAKTPDPLIETLILRQGKKVRRGDYNLNTYIVKAFENLGKIVELKDINAITELFKMYLTEIKEEKRNNQELLNNKMELKKNIFRVAAVLALPLEEETLEFLTTLNYPFDSLDQIAKSYKTNERFKKILLQKLNESENPRLITDILKAILVLKENIENWKEIVIDYIKKYQIIDGPLIIEMQELNTLNEDKIVSFLNSGDNWSLDFIREFLVTNPEILDKLQALKREFIRILENFDDNENNLEEKKELVLKLIIDLKKTDLVEYCLKNFEYFKDENLKKLSLFPILKFGEEKLLLALKELMKGNDEIAKFVRQFWSRLERNDWRFFY
;
A
#
# COMPACT_ATOMS: atom_id res chain seq x y z
N MET A 1 35.12 1.25 -33.18
CA MET A 1 34.12 0.87 -32.17
C MET A 1 32.79 1.44 -32.58
N SER A 2 31.78 0.59 -32.84
CA SER A 2 30.43 1.02 -33.21
C SER A 2 29.74 1.80 -32.09
N TYR A 3 28.67 2.52 -32.40
CA TYR A 3 27.88 3.23 -31.37
C TYR A 3 27.31 2.26 -30.32
N LYS A 4 26.81 1.08 -30.77
CA LYS A 4 26.33 0.00 -29.87
C LYS A 4 27.44 -0.49 -28.93
N GLU A 5 28.65 -0.74 -29.41
CA GLU A 5 29.78 -1.17 -28.58
C GLU A 5 30.15 -0.13 -27.51
N LYS A 6 30.09 1.16 -27.84
CA LYS A 6 30.35 2.22 -26.87
C LYS A 6 29.34 2.23 -25.73
N ILE A 7 28.05 2.01 -26.05
CA ILE A 7 26.97 1.88 -25.07
C ILE A 7 27.21 0.68 -24.17
N VAL A 8 27.40 -0.51 -24.75
CA VAL A 8 27.62 -1.76 -24.01
C VAL A 8 28.82 -1.64 -23.07
N ASN A 9 29.93 -1.03 -23.51
CA ASN A 9 31.12 -0.81 -22.67
C ASN A 9 30.83 0.13 -21.48
N LYS A 10 29.94 1.10 -21.63
CA LYS A 10 29.52 1.96 -20.51
C LYS A 10 28.61 1.24 -19.52
N LEU A 11 27.65 0.46 -20.01
CA LEU A 11 26.76 -0.36 -19.17
C LEU A 11 27.55 -1.43 -18.38
N ARG A 12 28.62 -1.97 -18.94
CA ARG A 12 29.51 -2.98 -18.34
C ARG A 12 30.26 -2.49 -17.11
N LYS A 13 30.43 -1.17 -16.93
CA LYS A 13 31.19 -0.59 -15.81
C LYS A 13 30.51 -0.72 -14.45
N GLY A 14 29.23 -0.97 -14.40
CA GLY A 14 28.48 -1.13 -13.16
C GLY A 14 26.99 -1.06 -13.37
N TYR A 15 26.22 -1.49 -12.36
CA TYR A 15 24.78 -1.53 -12.40
C TYR A 15 24.19 -0.71 -11.24
N SER A 16 23.26 0.20 -11.56
CA SER A 16 22.42 0.90 -10.58
C SER A 16 21.05 1.18 -11.21
N PRO A 17 19.99 0.54 -10.70
CA PRO A 17 18.63 0.73 -11.24
C PRO A 17 17.96 2.02 -10.79
N ILE A 18 18.67 2.89 -10.06
CA ILE A 18 18.15 4.13 -9.49
C ILE A 18 18.81 5.36 -10.10
N GLU A 19 18.06 6.47 -10.12
CA GLU A 19 18.53 7.73 -10.70
C GLU A 19 19.62 8.44 -9.88
N VAL A 20 19.74 8.10 -8.60
CA VAL A 20 20.70 8.68 -7.66
C VAL A 20 21.57 7.57 -7.09
N SER A 21 22.86 7.70 -7.27
CA SER A 21 23.88 6.78 -6.75
C SER A 21 24.98 7.61 -6.09
N PRO A 22 25.65 7.11 -5.05
CA PRO A 22 26.82 7.78 -4.47
C PRO A 22 28.00 7.87 -5.47
N LYS A 23 27.94 7.12 -6.58
CA LYS A 23 28.91 7.19 -7.68
C LYS A 23 28.29 7.94 -8.85
N ASP A 24 28.75 9.16 -9.11
CA ASP A 24 28.27 10.01 -10.20
C ASP A 24 28.29 9.31 -11.57
N GLU A 25 29.28 8.45 -11.82
CA GLU A 25 29.37 7.70 -13.07
C GLU A 25 28.19 6.74 -13.29
N LEU A 26 27.71 6.06 -12.23
CA LEU A 26 26.55 5.15 -12.32
C LEU A 26 25.24 5.93 -12.54
N THR A 27 25.09 7.06 -11.84
CA THR A 27 23.95 7.96 -12.06
C THR A 27 23.93 8.51 -13.48
N SER A 28 25.09 8.93 -13.98
CA SER A 28 25.26 9.40 -15.37
C SER A 28 24.96 8.30 -16.38
N THR A 29 25.37 7.05 -16.12
CA THR A 29 25.07 5.89 -16.99
C THR A 29 23.56 5.62 -17.05
N PHE A 30 22.87 5.63 -15.91
CA PHE A 30 21.43 5.44 -15.88
C PHE A 30 20.70 6.54 -16.66
N LYS A 31 20.97 7.83 -16.36
CA LYS A 31 20.27 8.97 -16.96
C LYS A 31 20.61 9.19 -18.43
N ASN A 32 21.91 9.12 -18.78
CA ASN A 32 22.39 9.58 -20.07
C ASN A 32 22.57 8.46 -21.10
N ILE A 33 22.61 7.19 -20.66
CA ILE A 33 22.79 6.03 -21.54
C ILE A 33 21.57 5.13 -21.55
N PHE A 34 21.15 4.65 -20.38
CA PHE A 34 20.09 3.65 -20.27
C PHE A 34 18.71 4.24 -20.59
N LYS A 35 18.25 5.29 -19.89
CA LYS A 35 16.95 5.92 -20.13
C LYS A 35 16.71 6.34 -21.59
N PRO A 36 17.66 6.97 -22.30
CA PRO A 36 17.46 7.30 -23.72
C PRO A 36 17.19 6.09 -24.63
N ILE A 37 17.72 4.90 -24.28
CA ILE A 37 17.47 3.68 -25.05
C ILE A 37 16.08 3.13 -24.71
N VAL A 38 15.70 3.11 -23.43
CA VAL A 38 14.34 2.75 -23.00
C VAL A 38 13.31 3.65 -23.67
N ASN A 39 13.53 4.97 -23.70
CA ASN A 39 12.61 5.92 -24.32
C ASN A 39 12.46 5.72 -25.84
N LYS A 40 13.44 5.14 -26.51
CA LYS A 40 13.35 4.74 -27.93
C LYS A 40 12.56 3.44 -28.14
N LYS A 41 12.21 2.75 -27.04
CA LYS A 41 11.51 1.44 -27.06
C LYS A 41 12.24 0.38 -27.88
N ASP A 42 13.59 0.42 -27.90
CA ASP A 42 14.43 -0.56 -28.64
C ASP A 42 14.52 -1.86 -27.83
N LEU A 43 13.44 -2.63 -27.85
CA LEU A 43 13.33 -3.90 -27.15
C LEU A 43 14.35 -4.92 -27.67
N ASN A 44 14.60 -4.95 -28.98
CA ASN A 44 15.57 -5.85 -29.58
C ASN A 44 17.00 -5.58 -29.08
N PHE A 45 17.37 -4.32 -28.86
CA PHE A 45 18.66 -3.99 -28.23
C PHE A 45 18.83 -4.68 -26.87
N PHE A 46 17.81 -4.65 -26.02
CA PHE A 46 17.86 -5.25 -24.70
C PHE A 46 17.82 -6.79 -24.77
N LEU A 47 17.03 -7.37 -25.67
CA LEU A 47 17.03 -8.82 -25.89
C LEU A 47 18.41 -9.32 -26.36
N ASP A 48 19.05 -8.64 -27.31
CA ASP A 48 20.41 -8.97 -27.77
C ASP A 48 21.47 -8.76 -26.66
N LEU A 49 21.25 -7.75 -25.79
CA LEU A 49 22.13 -7.50 -24.65
C LEU A 49 22.07 -8.62 -23.62
N PHE A 50 20.90 -9.23 -23.40
CA PHE A 50 20.71 -10.37 -22.51
C PHE A 50 21.51 -11.61 -22.95
N ASP A 51 21.62 -11.81 -24.25
CA ASP A 51 22.34 -12.95 -24.85
C ASP A 51 23.87 -12.92 -24.62
N THR A 52 24.42 -11.78 -24.14
CA THR A 52 25.87 -11.65 -23.87
C THR A 52 26.36 -12.47 -22.69
N ASN A 53 25.49 -13.02 -21.87
CA ASN A 53 25.78 -13.83 -20.68
C ASN A 53 26.63 -13.14 -19.58
N GLU A 54 26.87 -11.83 -19.66
CA GLU A 54 27.49 -11.05 -18.59
C GLU A 54 26.45 -10.60 -17.57
N VAL A 55 26.64 -10.92 -16.28
CA VAL A 55 25.62 -10.67 -15.25
C VAL A 55 25.16 -9.21 -15.16
N ILE A 56 26.10 -8.26 -15.27
CA ILE A 56 25.78 -6.82 -15.24
C ILE A 56 24.96 -6.41 -16.46
N LEU A 57 25.30 -6.92 -17.63
CA LEU A 57 24.56 -6.63 -18.86
C LEU A 57 23.18 -7.28 -18.87
N ARG A 58 23.04 -8.49 -18.31
CA ARG A 58 21.74 -9.13 -18.09
C ARG A 58 20.86 -8.32 -17.12
N ALA A 59 21.43 -7.75 -16.05
CA ALA A 59 20.70 -6.86 -15.14
C ALA A 59 20.16 -5.63 -15.86
N TRP A 60 20.98 -4.92 -16.63
CA TRP A 60 20.54 -3.80 -17.46
C TRP A 60 19.53 -4.19 -18.52
N SER A 61 19.74 -5.33 -19.17
CA SER A 61 18.86 -5.86 -20.19
C SER A 61 17.47 -6.09 -19.64
N PHE A 62 17.34 -6.87 -18.56
CA PHE A 62 16.05 -7.18 -17.98
C PHE A 62 15.34 -5.91 -17.47
N LEU A 63 16.06 -4.98 -16.87
CA LEU A 63 15.52 -3.68 -16.46
C LEU A 63 14.98 -2.89 -17.66
N GLY A 64 15.67 -2.90 -18.80
CA GLY A 64 15.22 -2.23 -20.02
C GLY A 64 13.97 -2.87 -20.62
N ILE A 65 13.95 -4.21 -20.68
CA ILE A 65 12.77 -4.98 -21.11
C ILE A 65 11.58 -4.63 -20.21
N PHE A 66 11.76 -4.65 -18.89
CA PHE A 66 10.72 -4.35 -17.92
C PHE A 66 10.10 -2.96 -18.16
N TYR A 67 10.89 -1.90 -18.23
CA TYR A 67 10.38 -0.55 -18.44
C TYR A 67 9.67 -0.37 -19.79
N ILE A 68 10.14 -1.03 -20.85
CA ILE A 68 9.48 -0.95 -22.15
C ILE A 68 8.14 -1.67 -22.12
N LEU A 69 8.05 -2.83 -21.46
CA LEU A 69 6.81 -3.61 -21.34
C LEU A 69 5.79 -2.95 -20.42
N GLU A 70 6.22 -2.25 -19.36
CA GLU A 70 5.35 -1.48 -18.49
C GLU A 70 4.58 -0.39 -19.27
N GLU A 71 5.24 0.24 -20.24
CA GLU A 71 4.63 1.26 -21.10
C GLU A 71 3.88 0.70 -22.33
N SER A 72 4.23 -0.51 -22.78
CA SER A 72 3.74 -1.08 -24.06
C SER A 72 3.00 -2.39 -23.81
N LYS A 73 1.65 -2.35 -23.88
CA LYS A 73 0.80 -3.53 -23.62
C LYS A 73 0.71 -4.54 -24.77
N ILE A 74 1.22 -4.24 -25.96
CA ILE A 74 1.11 -5.08 -27.14
C ILE A 74 2.50 -5.56 -27.53
N VAL A 75 2.70 -6.88 -27.54
CA VAL A 75 3.94 -7.56 -27.90
C VAL A 75 3.64 -8.53 -29.03
N GLU A 76 4.43 -8.49 -30.10
CA GLU A 76 4.36 -9.46 -31.20
C GLU A 76 4.74 -10.86 -30.72
N GLU A 77 4.17 -11.91 -31.30
CA GLU A 77 4.26 -13.27 -30.76
C GLU A 77 5.69 -13.84 -30.78
N ASP A 78 6.50 -13.51 -31.80
CA ASP A 78 7.91 -13.88 -31.87
C ASP A 78 8.76 -13.19 -30.76
N ILE A 79 8.46 -11.93 -30.45
CA ILE A 79 9.08 -11.16 -29.36
C ILE A 79 8.64 -11.72 -28.01
N LYS A 80 7.38 -12.10 -27.88
CA LYS A 80 6.84 -12.73 -26.67
C LYS A 80 7.61 -13.98 -26.29
N LEU A 81 7.87 -14.87 -27.25
CA LEU A 81 8.64 -16.08 -27.01
C LEU A 81 10.09 -15.76 -26.54
N ARG A 82 10.73 -14.76 -27.12
CA ARG A 82 12.07 -14.32 -26.67
C ARG A 82 12.03 -13.78 -25.23
N ILE A 83 11.00 -13.00 -24.85
CA ILE A 83 10.82 -12.50 -23.49
C ILE A 83 10.61 -13.66 -22.52
N GLN A 84 9.79 -14.65 -22.87
CA GLN A 84 9.57 -15.84 -22.04
C GLN A 84 10.87 -16.63 -21.80
N ASN A 85 11.72 -16.74 -22.80
CA ASN A 85 13.04 -17.34 -22.67
C ASN A 85 13.96 -16.53 -21.73
N VAL A 86 13.96 -15.18 -21.86
CA VAL A 86 14.69 -14.29 -20.96
C VAL A 86 14.23 -14.48 -19.51
N ILE A 87 12.92 -14.56 -19.25
CA ILE A 87 12.37 -14.80 -17.91
C ILE A 87 12.81 -16.17 -17.40
N SER A 88 12.71 -17.22 -18.21
CA SER A 88 13.12 -18.58 -17.83
C SER A 88 14.61 -18.64 -17.44
N GLU A 89 15.47 -17.98 -18.18
CA GLU A 89 16.91 -17.92 -17.88
C GLU A 89 17.20 -17.04 -16.65
N MET A 90 16.50 -15.91 -16.51
CA MET A 90 16.63 -15.02 -15.37
C MET A 90 16.29 -15.74 -14.06
N LEU A 91 15.21 -16.52 -14.02
CA LEU A 91 14.80 -17.29 -12.85
C LEU A 91 15.83 -18.37 -12.44
N LYS A 92 16.62 -18.86 -13.37
CA LYS A 92 17.71 -19.82 -13.12
C LYS A 92 19.04 -19.16 -12.74
N ASP A 93 19.19 -17.87 -12.97
CA ASP A 93 20.47 -17.16 -12.80
C ASP A 93 20.70 -16.77 -11.33
N LYS A 94 21.50 -17.55 -10.62
CA LYS A 94 21.90 -17.34 -9.22
C LYS A 94 23.17 -16.52 -9.08
N ARG A 95 23.77 -16.02 -10.15
CA ARG A 95 24.97 -15.18 -10.09
C ARG A 95 24.64 -13.85 -9.39
N GLU A 96 25.59 -13.39 -8.59
CA GLU A 96 25.42 -12.15 -7.85
C GLU A 96 25.54 -10.92 -8.75
N VAL A 97 24.67 -9.97 -8.51
CA VAL A 97 24.75 -8.60 -9.03
C VAL A 97 24.96 -7.63 -7.87
N LEU A 98 25.83 -6.65 -8.11
CA LEU A 98 26.08 -5.58 -7.19
C LEU A 98 25.34 -4.33 -7.66
N TYR A 99 24.53 -3.75 -6.81
CA TYR A 99 23.84 -2.49 -7.11
C TYR A 99 23.83 -1.55 -5.89
N TYR A 100 23.51 -0.28 -6.14
CA TYR A 100 23.40 0.72 -5.09
C TYR A 100 21.93 1.04 -4.82
N GLY A 101 21.49 0.82 -3.59
CA GLY A 101 20.20 1.26 -3.04
C GLY A 101 20.41 2.53 -2.20
N GLY A 102 20.32 3.70 -2.84
CA GLY A 102 20.75 4.96 -2.20
C GLY A 102 22.26 4.97 -1.99
N SER A 103 22.71 5.16 -0.75
CA SER A 103 24.15 5.13 -0.36
C SER A 103 24.67 3.73 -0.03
N THR A 104 23.82 2.72 -0.01
CA THR A 104 24.16 1.36 0.43
C THR A 104 24.49 0.48 -0.78
N GLU A 105 25.62 -0.23 -0.69
CA GLU A 105 26.00 -1.28 -1.61
C GLU A 105 25.26 -2.58 -1.23
N ILE A 106 24.52 -3.15 -2.18
CA ILE A 106 23.72 -4.36 -1.96
C ILE A 106 24.17 -5.43 -2.95
N ARG A 107 24.40 -6.64 -2.41
CA ARG A 107 24.67 -7.85 -3.21
C ARG A 107 23.50 -8.80 -3.10
N THR A 108 23.03 -9.28 -4.23
CA THR A 108 21.94 -10.26 -4.29
C THR A 108 22.06 -11.07 -5.58
N SER A 109 21.41 -12.23 -5.65
CA SER A 109 21.36 -12.95 -6.92
C SER A 109 20.54 -12.19 -7.96
N LEU A 110 20.88 -12.36 -9.23
CA LEU A 110 20.19 -11.67 -10.33
C LEU A 110 18.67 -11.96 -10.31
N ARG A 111 18.28 -13.20 -10.04
CA ARG A 111 16.86 -13.59 -9.94
C ARG A 111 16.14 -12.93 -8.75
N GLU A 112 16.77 -12.87 -7.57
CA GLU A 112 16.18 -12.21 -6.39
C GLU A 112 16.01 -10.71 -6.61
N HIS A 113 16.97 -10.08 -7.26
CA HIS A 113 16.91 -8.66 -7.58
C HIS A 113 15.74 -8.30 -8.51
N HIS A 114 15.37 -9.23 -9.41
CA HIS A 114 14.36 -8.98 -10.43
C HIS A 114 13.01 -9.68 -10.22
N VAL A 115 12.88 -10.58 -9.22
CA VAL A 115 11.64 -11.36 -9.04
C VAL A 115 10.40 -10.47 -8.91
N ARG A 116 10.47 -9.37 -8.17
CA ARG A 116 9.33 -8.45 -8.03
C ARG A 116 8.93 -7.83 -9.36
N ARG A 117 9.90 -7.43 -10.19
CA ARG A 117 9.60 -6.91 -11.53
C ARG A 117 8.99 -7.97 -12.45
N ILE A 118 9.40 -9.24 -12.31
CA ILE A 118 8.73 -10.34 -13.01
C ILE A 118 7.26 -10.42 -12.58
N CYS A 119 6.97 -10.27 -11.28
CA CYS A 119 5.60 -10.29 -10.74
C CYS A 119 4.73 -9.09 -11.17
N GLU A 120 5.32 -8.01 -11.60
CA GLU A 120 4.62 -6.80 -12.09
C GLU A 120 4.31 -6.84 -13.59
N LEU A 121 4.95 -7.73 -14.35
CA LEU A 121 4.69 -7.91 -15.79
C LEU A 121 3.32 -8.55 -16.04
N ASP A 122 2.83 -8.38 -17.28
CA ASP A 122 1.57 -8.99 -17.72
C ASP A 122 1.61 -10.52 -17.58
N ASN A 123 0.58 -11.09 -16.96
CA ASN A 123 0.51 -12.51 -16.66
C ASN A 123 0.62 -13.41 -17.92
N SER A 124 0.14 -12.94 -19.07
CA SER A 124 0.25 -13.66 -20.35
C SER A 124 1.69 -13.86 -20.84
N LEU A 125 2.60 -13.01 -20.37
CA LEU A 125 4.04 -13.09 -20.69
C LEU A 125 4.80 -13.99 -19.72
N VAL A 126 4.42 -13.96 -18.43
CA VAL A 126 5.24 -14.53 -17.35
C VAL A 126 4.73 -15.86 -16.82
N PHE A 127 3.45 -16.18 -16.99
CA PHE A 127 2.85 -17.36 -16.37
C PHE A 127 3.56 -18.66 -16.76
N GLU A 128 3.68 -18.95 -18.04
CA GLU A 128 4.24 -20.23 -18.50
C GLU A 128 5.69 -20.46 -18.03
N PRO A 129 6.66 -19.55 -18.25
CA PRO A 129 8.02 -19.72 -17.75
C PRO A 129 8.10 -19.80 -16.22
N VAL A 130 7.25 -19.08 -15.49
CA VAL A 130 7.20 -19.11 -14.03
C VAL A 130 6.61 -20.43 -13.53
N PHE A 131 5.50 -20.87 -14.10
CA PHE A 131 4.84 -22.12 -13.75
C PHE A 131 5.78 -23.32 -13.95
N GLU A 132 6.43 -23.43 -15.10
CA GLU A 132 7.38 -24.51 -15.39
C GLU A 132 8.62 -24.43 -14.47
N TYR A 133 9.09 -23.22 -14.12
CA TYR A 133 10.17 -23.06 -13.17
C TYR A 133 9.76 -23.56 -11.77
N CYS A 134 8.61 -23.12 -11.23
CA CYS A 134 8.11 -23.56 -9.94
C CYS A 134 7.81 -25.08 -9.92
N LYS A 135 7.31 -25.63 -11.02
CA LYS A 135 7.00 -27.05 -11.17
C LYS A 135 8.26 -27.93 -11.21
N SER A 136 9.30 -27.47 -11.86
CA SER A 136 10.57 -28.21 -11.97
C SER A 136 11.45 -28.10 -10.73
N PHE A 137 11.13 -27.19 -9.79
CA PHE A 137 11.96 -26.93 -8.62
C PHE A 137 11.84 -28.06 -7.59
N GLU A 138 12.95 -28.73 -7.28
CA GLU A 138 12.99 -29.91 -6.38
C GLU A 138 13.60 -29.65 -5.01
N GLY A 139 14.37 -28.59 -4.84
CA GLY A 139 15.03 -28.20 -3.58
C GLY A 139 14.10 -27.67 -2.50
N GLU A 140 14.67 -27.27 -1.36
CA GLU A 140 13.99 -26.40 -0.41
C GLU A 140 13.64 -25.08 -1.11
N ILE A 141 12.39 -24.64 -0.96
CA ILE A 141 11.98 -23.41 -1.60
C ILE A 141 12.63 -22.21 -0.94
N ASP A 142 12.86 -21.18 -1.74
CA ASP A 142 13.40 -19.90 -1.28
C ASP A 142 12.39 -18.76 -1.54
N TYR A 143 12.78 -17.57 -1.15
CA TYR A 143 11.97 -16.36 -1.33
C TYR A 143 11.45 -16.17 -2.75
N VAL A 144 12.29 -16.47 -3.76
CA VAL A 144 11.88 -16.30 -5.18
C VAL A 144 10.71 -17.21 -5.51
N ILE A 145 10.76 -18.48 -5.11
CA ILE A 145 9.65 -19.43 -5.34
C ILE A 145 8.39 -18.96 -4.62
N GLY A 146 8.51 -18.53 -3.34
CA GLY A 146 7.38 -18.02 -2.57
C GLY A 146 6.69 -16.83 -3.26
N GLU A 147 7.46 -15.84 -3.66
CA GLU A 147 6.99 -14.63 -4.35
C GLU A 147 6.27 -14.97 -5.68
N LEU A 148 6.83 -15.89 -6.46
CA LEU A 148 6.25 -16.33 -7.74
C LEU A 148 4.95 -17.12 -7.56
N LEU A 149 4.88 -18.00 -6.55
CA LEU A 149 3.66 -18.76 -6.26
C LEU A 149 2.52 -17.84 -5.85
N GLU A 150 2.76 -16.87 -4.97
CA GLU A 150 1.74 -15.92 -4.49
C GLU A 150 1.27 -14.96 -5.61
N ASN A 151 2.21 -14.41 -6.39
CA ASN A 151 1.92 -13.26 -7.23
C ASN A 151 1.61 -13.58 -8.69
N ILE A 152 2.00 -14.76 -9.19
CA ILE A 152 1.79 -15.17 -10.58
C ILE A 152 0.99 -16.47 -10.66
N VAL A 153 1.53 -17.55 -10.09
CA VAL A 153 0.96 -18.89 -10.25
C VAL A 153 -0.45 -18.96 -9.67
N ALA A 154 -0.64 -18.50 -8.42
CA ALA A 154 -1.92 -18.55 -7.74
C ALA A 154 -2.98 -17.58 -8.28
N LYS A 155 -2.67 -16.77 -9.27
CA LYS A 155 -3.61 -15.84 -9.93
C LYS A 155 -4.14 -16.38 -11.26
N THR A 156 -3.80 -17.60 -11.62
CA THR A 156 -4.23 -18.25 -12.88
C THR A 156 -5.12 -19.44 -12.55
N PRO A 157 -6.28 -19.62 -13.23
CA PRO A 157 -7.18 -20.73 -12.97
C PRO A 157 -6.72 -22.01 -13.70
N ASP A 158 -5.79 -22.76 -13.08
CA ASP A 158 -5.33 -24.06 -13.60
C ASP A 158 -5.45 -25.13 -12.52
N PRO A 159 -6.03 -26.32 -12.82
CA PRO A 159 -6.24 -27.39 -11.85
C PRO A 159 -4.95 -27.95 -11.21
N LEU A 160 -3.80 -27.76 -11.85
CA LEU A 160 -2.51 -28.26 -11.34
C LEU A 160 -1.89 -27.32 -10.29
N ILE A 161 -2.38 -26.08 -10.18
CA ILE A 161 -1.78 -25.07 -9.31
C ILE A 161 -1.96 -25.43 -7.84
N GLU A 162 -3.13 -25.90 -7.43
CA GLU A 162 -3.40 -26.31 -6.05
C GLU A 162 -2.40 -27.39 -5.59
N THR A 163 -2.22 -28.43 -6.41
CA THR A 163 -1.26 -29.50 -6.14
C THR A 163 0.19 -28.97 -6.13
N LEU A 164 0.51 -28.04 -7.01
CA LEU A 164 1.84 -27.40 -7.05
C LEU A 164 2.11 -26.62 -5.76
N ILE A 165 1.18 -25.78 -5.30
CA ILE A 165 1.33 -24.99 -4.07
C ILE A 165 1.45 -25.94 -2.86
N LEU A 166 0.61 -26.98 -2.76
CA LEU A 166 0.70 -27.99 -1.70
C LEU A 166 2.08 -28.69 -1.68
N ARG A 167 2.58 -29.09 -2.84
CA ARG A 167 3.89 -29.73 -2.96
C ARG A 167 5.03 -28.80 -2.53
N GLN A 168 5.01 -27.56 -2.98
CA GLN A 168 6.05 -26.59 -2.63
C GLN A 168 5.93 -26.15 -1.17
N GLY A 169 4.72 -25.99 -0.63
CA GLY A 169 4.49 -25.66 0.77
C GLY A 169 5.09 -26.68 1.75
N LYS A 170 5.07 -27.98 1.40
CA LYS A 170 5.73 -29.05 2.18
C LYS A 170 7.25 -29.01 2.13
N LYS A 171 7.85 -28.26 1.21
CA LYS A 171 9.30 -28.10 1.05
C LYS A 171 9.83 -26.82 1.72
N VAL A 172 8.99 -26.03 2.38
CA VAL A 172 9.45 -24.89 3.15
C VAL A 172 10.32 -25.40 4.30
N ARG A 173 11.49 -24.78 4.47
CA ARG A 173 12.37 -25.11 5.58
C ARG A 173 11.69 -24.79 6.91
N ARG A 174 11.75 -25.73 7.85
CA ARG A 174 11.20 -25.55 9.18
C ARG A 174 11.73 -24.26 9.85
N GLY A 175 10.81 -23.44 10.33
CA GLY A 175 11.11 -22.16 10.96
C GLY A 175 11.27 -20.98 10.00
N ASP A 176 11.03 -21.17 8.71
CA ASP A 176 10.95 -20.08 7.74
C ASP A 176 9.50 -19.58 7.60
N TYR A 177 9.06 -18.82 8.59
CA TYR A 177 7.69 -18.34 8.70
C TYR A 177 7.31 -17.34 7.61
N ASN A 178 8.29 -16.64 7.03
CA ASN A 178 8.04 -15.75 5.88
C ASN A 178 7.65 -16.54 4.64
N LEU A 179 8.37 -17.62 4.34
CA LEU A 179 8.00 -18.49 3.21
C LEU A 179 6.67 -19.19 3.43
N ASN A 180 6.38 -19.65 4.65
CA ASN A 180 5.07 -20.19 4.99
C ASN A 180 3.96 -19.17 4.72
N THR A 181 4.19 -17.87 5.00
CA THR A 181 3.22 -16.80 4.72
C THR A 181 2.94 -16.65 3.22
N TYR A 182 3.95 -16.73 2.36
CA TYR A 182 3.75 -16.74 0.90
C TYR A 182 2.85 -17.92 0.45
N ILE A 183 3.09 -19.11 0.98
CA ILE A 183 2.28 -20.30 0.65
C ILE A 183 0.81 -20.11 1.09
N VAL A 184 0.59 -19.60 2.31
CA VAL A 184 -0.76 -19.32 2.82
C VAL A 184 -1.49 -18.31 1.95
N LYS A 185 -0.82 -17.23 1.55
CA LYS A 185 -1.39 -16.20 0.66
C LYS A 185 -1.60 -16.71 -0.76
N ALA A 186 -0.77 -17.64 -1.26
CA ALA A 186 -0.98 -18.27 -2.54
C ALA A 186 -2.31 -19.07 -2.56
N PHE A 187 -2.65 -19.80 -1.49
CA PHE A 187 -3.96 -20.45 -1.37
C PHE A 187 -5.11 -19.47 -1.31
N GLU A 188 -4.95 -18.35 -0.60
CA GLU A 188 -5.97 -17.30 -0.60
C GLU A 188 -6.22 -16.74 -2.01
N ASN A 189 -5.16 -16.43 -2.76
CA ASN A 189 -5.28 -15.90 -4.11
C ASN A 189 -5.92 -16.93 -5.05
N LEU A 190 -5.51 -18.18 -4.97
CA LEU A 190 -6.09 -19.27 -5.78
C LEU A 190 -7.59 -19.47 -5.43
N GLY A 191 -7.95 -19.48 -4.16
CA GLY A 191 -9.34 -19.67 -3.71
C GLY A 191 -10.28 -18.52 -4.07
N LYS A 192 -9.76 -17.34 -4.46
CA LYS A 192 -10.56 -16.22 -5.00
C LYS A 192 -10.99 -16.45 -6.45
N ILE A 193 -10.32 -17.35 -7.19
CA ILE A 193 -10.54 -17.55 -8.64
C ILE A 193 -11.01 -18.96 -8.99
N VAL A 194 -10.75 -19.96 -8.14
CA VAL A 194 -11.21 -21.34 -8.32
C VAL A 194 -11.72 -21.93 -7.00
N GLU A 195 -12.62 -22.91 -7.09
CA GLU A 195 -13.01 -23.74 -5.95
C GLU A 195 -11.87 -24.74 -5.66
N LEU A 196 -11.35 -24.71 -4.42
CA LEU A 196 -10.28 -25.62 -3.98
C LEU A 196 -10.84 -27.02 -3.72
N LYS A 197 -10.11 -28.05 -4.13
CA LYS A 197 -10.54 -29.45 -4.06
C LYS A 197 -9.94 -30.19 -2.86
N ASP A 198 -8.67 -29.88 -2.53
CA ASP A 198 -7.91 -30.60 -1.52
C ASP A 198 -7.95 -29.91 -0.15
N ILE A 199 -9.13 -29.45 0.28
CA ILE A 199 -9.35 -28.73 1.55
C ILE A 199 -8.69 -29.44 2.73
N ASN A 200 -8.76 -30.77 2.82
CA ASN A 200 -8.13 -31.52 3.90
C ASN A 200 -6.59 -31.42 3.85
N ALA A 201 -5.98 -31.51 2.68
CA ALA A 201 -4.54 -31.43 2.52
C ALA A 201 -4.02 -30.01 2.84
N ILE A 202 -4.77 -28.99 2.48
CA ILE A 202 -4.46 -27.58 2.82
C ILE A 202 -4.58 -27.37 4.34
N THR A 203 -5.64 -27.91 4.94
CA THR A 203 -5.85 -27.85 6.40
C THR A 203 -4.69 -28.50 7.15
N GLU A 204 -4.27 -29.70 6.75
CA GLU A 204 -3.14 -30.40 7.37
C GLU A 204 -1.82 -29.63 7.19
N LEU A 205 -1.59 -29.00 6.04
CA LEU A 205 -0.44 -28.13 5.84
C LEU A 205 -0.44 -26.94 6.81
N PHE A 206 -1.59 -26.29 7.01
CA PHE A 206 -1.71 -25.16 7.94
C PHE A 206 -1.55 -25.60 9.39
N LYS A 207 -2.09 -26.76 9.77
CA LYS A 207 -1.84 -27.36 11.10
C LYS A 207 -0.37 -27.69 11.35
N MET A 208 0.33 -28.17 10.33
CA MET A 208 1.78 -28.38 10.41
C MET A 208 2.49 -27.05 10.71
N TYR A 209 2.19 -25.96 10.02
CA TYR A 209 2.79 -24.65 10.28
C TYR A 209 2.47 -24.12 11.69
N LEU A 210 1.24 -24.29 12.16
CA LEU A 210 0.84 -23.90 13.52
C LEU A 210 1.60 -24.73 14.60
N THR A 211 1.83 -26.02 14.33
CA THR A 211 2.61 -26.89 15.21
C THR A 211 4.08 -26.44 15.28
N GLU A 212 4.68 -26.11 14.13
CA GLU A 212 6.05 -25.58 14.09
C GLU A 212 6.19 -24.28 14.90
N ILE A 213 5.19 -23.38 14.82
CA ILE A 213 5.18 -22.15 15.62
C ILE A 213 5.14 -22.46 17.12
N LYS A 214 4.31 -23.43 17.55
CA LYS A 214 4.19 -23.83 18.97
C LYS A 214 5.49 -24.46 19.49
N GLU A 215 6.19 -25.25 18.69
CA GLU A 215 7.40 -25.95 19.06
C GLU A 215 8.67 -25.10 19.03
N GLU A 216 8.67 -23.98 18.34
CA GLU A 216 9.84 -23.10 18.19
C GLU A 216 10.12 -22.31 19.49
N LYS A 217 11.25 -22.59 20.09
CA LYS A 217 11.66 -22.02 21.39
C LYS A 217 12.47 -20.73 21.28
N ARG A 218 12.98 -20.39 20.10
CA ARG A 218 13.72 -19.13 19.88
C ARG A 218 12.79 -17.94 19.97
N ASN A 219 13.20 -16.86 20.62
CA ASN A 219 12.38 -15.69 20.92
C ASN A 219 13.13 -14.37 20.65
N ASN A 220 13.69 -14.19 19.45
CA ASN A 220 14.08 -12.83 19.05
C ASN A 220 12.85 -12.08 18.51
N GLN A 221 12.90 -10.75 18.50
CA GLN A 221 11.75 -9.90 18.13
C GLN A 221 11.30 -10.12 16.68
N GLU A 222 12.23 -10.28 15.77
CA GLU A 222 11.94 -10.51 14.34
C GLU A 222 11.21 -11.84 14.15
N LEU A 223 11.71 -12.90 14.76
CA LEU A 223 11.08 -14.22 14.68
C LEU A 223 9.68 -14.21 15.30
N LEU A 224 9.50 -13.47 16.40
CA LEU A 224 8.19 -13.32 17.04
C LEU A 224 7.21 -12.61 16.11
N ASN A 225 7.61 -11.53 15.44
CA ASN A 225 6.80 -10.83 14.48
C ASN A 225 6.38 -11.74 13.30
N ASN A 226 7.34 -12.51 12.75
CA ASN A 226 7.06 -13.42 11.64
C ASN A 226 6.10 -14.55 12.04
N LYS A 227 6.23 -15.11 13.26
CA LYS A 227 5.29 -16.08 13.82
C LYS A 227 3.88 -15.50 13.94
N MET A 228 3.79 -14.27 14.45
CA MET A 228 2.50 -13.59 14.61
C MET A 228 1.85 -13.33 13.27
N GLU A 229 2.61 -12.84 12.29
CA GLU A 229 2.13 -12.57 10.95
C GLU A 229 1.64 -13.84 10.26
N LEU A 230 2.39 -14.94 10.36
CA LEU A 230 1.95 -16.22 9.82
C LEU A 230 0.65 -16.72 10.47
N LYS A 231 0.52 -16.64 11.81
CA LYS A 231 -0.73 -17.02 12.49
C LYS A 231 -1.93 -16.24 12.01
N LYS A 232 -1.79 -14.90 11.91
CA LYS A 232 -2.84 -14.04 11.40
C LYS A 232 -3.29 -14.46 10.01
N ASN A 233 -2.34 -14.66 9.09
CA ASN A 233 -2.63 -15.08 7.73
C ASN A 233 -3.30 -16.46 7.69
N ILE A 234 -2.83 -17.44 8.45
CA ILE A 234 -3.44 -18.77 8.51
C ILE A 234 -4.91 -18.67 8.93
N PHE A 235 -5.22 -17.99 10.03
CA PHE A 235 -6.61 -17.92 10.51
C PHE A 235 -7.52 -17.08 9.63
N ARG A 236 -7.00 -16.00 9.05
CA ARG A 236 -7.73 -15.21 8.06
C ARG A 236 -8.06 -16.04 6.81
N VAL A 237 -7.06 -16.71 6.25
CA VAL A 237 -7.23 -17.52 5.04
C VAL A 237 -8.11 -18.75 5.32
N ALA A 238 -7.94 -19.39 6.47
CA ALA A 238 -8.81 -20.49 6.89
C ALA A 238 -10.28 -20.06 6.97
N ALA A 239 -10.55 -18.88 7.50
CA ALA A 239 -11.92 -18.33 7.55
C ALA A 239 -12.46 -18.04 6.15
N VAL A 240 -11.66 -17.42 5.27
CA VAL A 240 -12.06 -17.09 3.89
C VAL A 240 -12.33 -18.33 3.05
N LEU A 241 -11.52 -19.37 3.21
CA LEU A 241 -11.60 -20.63 2.46
C LEU A 241 -12.49 -21.68 3.14
N ALA A 242 -13.12 -21.35 4.27
CA ALA A 242 -13.94 -22.26 5.09
C ALA A 242 -13.19 -23.55 5.47
N LEU A 243 -11.89 -23.45 5.77
CA LEU A 243 -11.09 -24.59 6.22
C LEU A 243 -11.52 -25.01 7.66
N PRO A 244 -11.51 -26.30 8.01
CA PRO A 244 -11.94 -26.80 9.32
C PRO A 244 -10.87 -26.55 10.41
N LEU A 245 -10.63 -25.27 10.74
CA LEU A 245 -9.69 -24.77 11.77
C LEU A 245 -10.41 -23.95 12.86
N GLU A 246 -11.69 -24.28 13.15
CA GLU A 246 -12.50 -23.51 14.09
C GLU A 246 -11.91 -23.50 15.50
N GLU A 247 -11.57 -24.66 16.05
CA GLU A 247 -11.05 -24.75 17.42
C GLU A 247 -9.70 -24.02 17.56
N GLU A 248 -8.80 -24.16 16.57
CA GLU A 248 -7.53 -23.46 16.55
C GLU A 248 -7.72 -21.94 16.42
N THR A 249 -8.71 -21.51 15.67
CA THR A 249 -9.07 -20.07 15.53
C THR A 249 -9.59 -19.51 16.84
N LEU A 250 -10.48 -20.21 17.53
CA LEU A 250 -11.00 -19.78 18.82
C LEU A 250 -9.90 -19.75 19.90
N GLU A 251 -9.02 -20.77 19.94
CA GLU A 251 -7.83 -20.79 20.82
C GLU A 251 -6.92 -19.58 20.55
N PHE A 252 -6.65 -19.28 19.27
CA PHE A 252 -5.86 -18.12 18.89
C PHE A 252 -6.48 -16.80 19.38
N LEU A 253 -7.77 -16.61 19.21
CA LEU A 253 -8.47 -15.40 19.62
C LEU A 253 -8.43 -15.20 21.14
N THR A 254 -8.49 -16.27 21.94
CA THR A 254 -8.36 -16.14 23.41
C THR A 254 -6.99 -15.62 23.83
N THR A 255 -5.94 -15.85 23.03
CA THR A 255 -4.58 -15.39 23.30
C THR A 255 -4.22 -14.08 22.58
N LEU A 256 -5.12 -13.54 21.76
CA LEU A 256 -4.89 -12.33 20.98
C LEU A 256 -4.73 -11.11 21.88
N ASN A 257 -3.59 -10.43 21.79
CA ASN A 257 -3.28 -9.22 22.57
C ASN A 257 -2.57 -8.13 21.72
N TYR A 258 -2.62 -8.25 20.41
CA TYR A 258 -2.02 -7.34 19.44
C TYR A 258 -2.98 -7.06 18.27
N PRO A 259 -2.84 -5.95 17.53
CA PRO A 259 -3.70 -5.59 16.42
C PRO A 259 -3.82 -6.67 15.36
N PHE A 260 -5.03 -6.87 14.85
CA PHE A 260 -5.34 -7.82 13.81
C PHE A 260 -6.38 -7.25 12.84
N ASP A 261 -5.91 -6.51 11.87
CA ASP A 261 -6.65 -5.73 10.88
C ASP A 261 -7.65 -6.53 10.02
N SER A 262 -7.54 -7.85 10.00
CA SER A 262 -8.46 -8.76 9.26
C SER A 262 -9.43 -9.52 10.18
N LEU A 263 -9.63 -9.07 11.40
CA LEU A 263 -10.53 -9.73 12.36
C LEU A 263 -12.01 -9.68 11.89
N ASP A 264 -12.38 -8.64 11.16
CA ASP A 264 -13.69 -8.50 10.51
C ASP A 264 -13.95 -9.59 9.46
N GLN A 265 -12.91 -10.03 8.73
CA GLN A 265 -13.02 -11.12 7.75
C GLN A 265 -13.28 -12.46 8.46
N ILE A 266 -12.61 -12.71 9.59
CA ILE A 266 -12.90 -13.88 10.41
C ILE A 266 -14.35 -13.81 10.94
N ALA A 267 -14.77 -12.65 11.42
CA ALA A 267 -16.12 -12.45 11.92
C ALA A 267 -17.21 -12.78 10.87
N LYS A 268 -16.97 -12.49 9.59
CA LYS A 268 -17.88 -12.86 8.49
C LYS A 268 -18.15 -14.36 8.43
N SER A 269 -17.12 -15.18 8.65
CA SER A 269 -17.21 -16.64 8.59
C SER A 269 -17.82 -17.25 9.87
N TYR A 270 -17.69 -16.55 11.00
CA TYR A 270 -18.16 -17.02 12.32
C TYR A 270 -19.42 -16.28 12.82
N LYS A 271 -20.25 -15.69 11.92
CA LYS A 271 -21.42 -14.87 12.29
C LYS A 271 -22.37 -15.54 13.29
N THR A 272 -22.60 -16.83 13.15
CA THR A 272 -23.54 -17.60 14.00
C THR A 272 -22.86 -18.32 15.16
N ASN A 273 -21.54 -18.21 15.31
CA ASN A 273 -20.80 -18.91 16.33
C ASN A 273 -20.83 -18.15 17.67
N GLU A 274 -21.57 -18.66 18.65
CA GLU A 274 -21.73 -18.02 19.97
C GLU A 274 -20.43 -17.98 20.78
N ARG A 275 -19.55 -18.99 20.63
CA ARG A 275 -18.25 -18.98 21.30
C ARG A 275 -17.35 -17.87 20.75
N PHE A 276 -17.34 -17.68 19.45
CA PHE A 276 -16.60 -16.60 18.79
C PHE A 276 -17.05 -15.23 19.32
N LYS A 277 -18.36 -14.96 19.34
CA LYS A 277 -18.92 -13.71 19.85
C LYS A 277 -18.53 -13.46 21.30
N LYS A 278 -18.65 -14.48 22.15
CA LYS A 278 -18.28 -14.38 23.57
C LYS A 278 -16.81 -14.05 23.76
N ILE A 279 -15.92 -14.73 23.03
CA ILE A 279 -14.47 -14.46 23.08
C ILE A 279 -14.18 -13.03 22.61
N LEU A 280 -14.81 -12.58 21.53
CA LEU A 280 -14.63 -11.24 20.98
C LEU A 280 -15.01 -10.15 22.01
N LEU A 281 -16.18 -10.26 22.64
CA LEU A 281 -16.63 -9.33 23.66
C LEU A 281 -15.75 -9.38 24.92
N GLN A 282 -15.29 -10.58 25.32
CA GLN A 282 -14.34 -10.72 26.43
C GLN A 282 -13.03 -9.99 26.10
N LYS A 283 -12.49 -10.17 24.89
CA LYS A 283 -11.27 -9.49 24.44
C LYS A 283 -11.43 -7.98 24.38
N LEU A 284 -12.56 -7.48 23.97
CA LEU A 284 -12.87 -6.06 24.01
C LEU A 284 -12.76 -5.48 25.42
N ASN A 285 -13.31 -6.19 26.42
CA ASN A 285 -13.28 -5.78 27.81
C ASN A 285 -11.87 -5.87 28.46
N GLU A 286 -11.06 -6.83 28.03
CA GLU A 286 -9.69 -7.06 28.54
C GLU A 286 -8.64 -6.16 27.90
N SER A 287 -8.89 -5.63 26.70
CA SER A 287 -7.90 -4.88 25.93
C SER A 287 -7.83 -3.41 26.35
N GLU A 288 -6.61 -2.91 26.46
CA GLU A 288 -6.29 -1.47 26.58
C GLU A 288 -5.61 -0.93 25.31
N ASN A 289 -5.34 -1.77 24.32
CA ASN A 289 -4.70 -1.36 23.07
C ASN A 289 -5.72 -0.80 22.10
N PRO A 290 -5.70 0.53 21.80
CA PRO A 290 -6.70 1.16 20.94
C PRO A 290 -6.79 0.55 19.53
N ARG A 291 -5.69 0.10 18.95
CA ARG A 291 -5.69 -0.54 17.62
C ARG A 291 -6.39 -1.90 17.63
N LEU A 292 -6.11 -2.73 18.65
CA LEU A 292 -6.82 -4.01 18.80
C LEU A 292 -8.32 -3.78 19.07
N ILE A 293 -8.65 -2.81 19.90
CA ILE A 293 -10.04 -2.41 20.16
C ILE A 293 -10.72 -2.00 18.84
N THR A 294 -10.07 -1.20 18.01
CA THR A 294 -10.59 -0.81 16.67
C THR A 294 -10.90 -2.04 15.82
N ASP A 295 -9.98 -3.00 15.74
CA ASP A 295 -10.17 -4.23 14.97
C ASP A 295 -11.33 -5.07 15.52
N ILE A 296 -11.47 -5.15 16.85
CA ILE A 296 -12.60 -5.83 17.50
C ILE A 296 -13.91 -5.11 17.21
N LEU A 297 -13.96 -3.78 17.28
CA LEU A 297 -15.18 -3.03 16.97
C LEU A 297 -15.59 -3.21 15.50
N LYS A 298 -14.68 -3.25 14.55
CA LYS A 298 -14.98 -3.61 13.15
C LYS A 298 -15.58 -5.00 13.02
N ALA A 299 -15.04 -5.98 13.76
CA ALA A 299 -15.61 -7.32 13.80
C ALA A 299 -17.03 -7.33 14.43
N ILE A 300 -17.28 -6.51 15.46
CA ILE A 300 -18.60 -6.34 16.05
C ILE A 300 -19.58 -5.73 15.04
N LEU A 301 -19.19 -4.78 14.22
CA LEU A 301 -20.03 -4.23 13.15
C LEU A 301 -20.47 -5.31 12.15
N VAL A 302 -19.58 -6.23 11.81
CA VAL A 302 -19.93 -7.39 10.96
C VAL A 302 -20.97 -8.30 11.64
N LEU A 303 -20.96 -8.37 12.97
CA LEU A 303 -21.84 -9.20 13.79
C LEU A 303 -23.05 -8.45 14.35
N LYS A 304 -23.29 -7.22 13.93
CA LYS A 304 -24.28 -6.29 14.54
C LYS A 304 -25.70 -6.89 14.70
N GLU A 305 -26.10 -7.75 13.77
CA GLU A 305 -27.41 -8.44 13.85
C GLU A 305 -27.46 -9.53 14.95
N ASN A 306 -26.32 -9.95 15.46
CA ASN A 306 -26.17 -11.08 16.38
C ASN A 306 -25.58 -10.67 17.76
N ILE A 307 -25.39 -9.38 18.01
CA ILE A 307 -24.88 -8.85 19.28
C ILE A 307 -25.89 -7.82 19.81
N GLU A 308 -26.48 -8.11 20.96
CA GLU A 308 -27.30 -7.14 21.66
C GLU A 308 -26.48 -5.92 22.09
N ASN A 309 -27.11 -4.75 22.06
CA ASN A 309 -26.48 -3.47 22.46
C ASN A 309 -25.15 -3.14 21.75
N TRP A 310 -24.94 -3.67 20.54
CA TRP A 310 -23.70 -3.42 19.77
C TRP A 310 -23.47 -1.92 19.54
N LYS A 311 -24.55 -1.13 19.41
CA LYS A 311 -24.49 0.33 19.20
C LYS A 311 -23.85 1.04 20.38
N GLU A 312 -24.34 0.78 21.57
CA GLU A 312 -23.83 1.34 22.82
C GLU A 312 -22.37 0.94 23.02
N ILE A 313 -22.05 -0.33 22.80
CA ILE A 313 -20.68 -0.85 22.89
C ILE A 313 -19.76 -0.06 21.96
N VAL A 314 -20.09 0.06 20.67
CA VAL A 314 -19.24 0.75 19.69
C VAL A 314 -19.04 2.21 20.07
N ILE A 315 -20.13 2.93 20.40
CA ILE A 315 -20.07 4.35 20.77
C ILE A 315 -19.23 4.59 22.02
N ASP A 316 -19.41 3.78 23.05
CA ASP A 316 -18.70 3.95 24.33
C ASP A 316 -17.19 3.72 24.18
N TYR A 317 -16.80 2.69 23.42
CA TYR A 317 -15.38 2.43 23.18
C TYR A 317 -14.72 3.45 22.26
N ILE A 318 -15.40 3.93 21.21
CA ILE A 318 -14.90 5.03 20.37
C ILE A 318 -14.61 6.26 21.22
N LYS A 319 -15.55 6.66 22.10
CA LYS A 319 -15.36 7.81 22.97
C LYS A 319 -14.25 7.61 24.00
N LYS A 320 -14.27 6.45 24.68
CA LYS A 320 -13.31 6.14 25.75
C LYS A 320 -11.86 6.12 25.26
N TYR A 321 -11.62 5.55 24.08
CA TYR A 321 -10.27 5.37 23.52
C TYR A 321 -9.94 6.35 22.41
N GLN A 322 -10.81 7.33 22.14
CA GLN A 322 -10.63 8.34 21.08
C GLN A 322 -10.26 7.72 19.73
N ILE A 323 -11.02 6.69 19.33
CA ILE A 323 -10.75 5.95 18.09
C ILE A 323 -11.16 6.78 16.88
N ILE A 324 -10.27 6.83 15.88
CA ILE A 324 -10.51 7.44 14.56
C ILE A 324 -10.39 6.33 13.52
N ASP A 325 -11.51 5.95 12.93
CA ASP A 325 -11.56 4.90 11.91
C ASP A 325 -12.79 5.12 11.02
N GLY A 326 -12.58 5.25 9.69
CA GLY A 326 -13.61 5.60 8.74
C GLY A 326 -14.87 4.72 8.81
N PRO A 327 -14.77 3.38 8.71
CA PRO A 327 -15.93 2.48 8.83
C PRO A 327 -16.74 2.64 10.13
N LEU A 328 -16.07 2.83 11.28
CA LEU A 328 -16.74 3.05 12.56
C LEU A 328 -17.43 4.40 12.62
N ILE A 329 -16.85 5.42 12.03
CA ILE A 329 -17.41 6.78 11.96
C ILE A 329 -18.68 6.81 11.09
N ILE A 330 -18.68 6.10 9.96
CA ILE A 330 -19.86 5.96 9.08
C ILE A 330 -21.00 5.32 9.85
N GLU A 331 -20.74 4.25 10.56
CA GLU A 331 -21.77 3.56 11.34
C GLU A 331 -22.36 4.48 12.44
N MET A 332 -21.52 5.30 13.09
CA MET A 332 -22.00 6.32 14.05
C MET A 332 -22.94 7.33 13.40
N GLN A 333 -22.73 7.70 12.14
CA GLN A 333 -23.61 8.59 11.40
C GLN A 333 -24.94 7.93 11.08
N GLU A 334 -24.94 6.70 10.57
CA GLU A 334 -26.15 5.93 10.28
C GLU A 334 -27.03 5.75 11.53
N LEU A 335 -26.41 5.69 12.72
CA LEU A 335 -27.08 5.61 14.01
C LEU A 335 -27.65 6.96 14.51
N ASN A 336 -27.59 8.05 13.72
CA ASN A 336 -27.95 9.41 14.14
C ASN A 336 -27.25 9.89 15.43
N THR A 337 -26.12 9.30 15.77
CA THR A 337 -25.30 9.72 16.92
C THR A 337 -24.38 10.90 16.59
N LEU A 338 -24.17 11.16 15.29
CA LEU A 338 -23.48 12.29 14.72
C LEU A 338 -24.47 13.16 13.95
N ASN A 339 -25.00 14.19 14.59
CA ASN A 339 -25.71 15.27 13.92
C ASN A 339 -24.78 16.42 13.58
N GLU A 340 -25.25 17.34 12.73
CA GLU A 340 -24.46 18.49 12.26
C GLU A 340 -23.94 19.37 13.43
N ASP A 341 -24.78 19.61 14.44
CA ASP A 341 -24.40 20.41 15.62
C ASP A 341 -23.23 19.78 16.38
N LYS A 342 -23.19 18.46 16.47
CA LYS A 342 -22.12 17.71 17.13
C LYS A 342 -20.81 17.78 16.35
N ILE A 343 -20.88 17.69 15.02
CA ILE A 343 -19.71 17.85 14.15
C ILE A 343 -19.15 19.26 14.25
N VAL A 344 -20.01 20.27 14.22
CA VAL A 344 -19.63 21.67 14.44
C VAL A 344 -19.02 21.88 15.84
N SER A 345 -19.56 21.21 16.86
CA SER A 345 -19.00 21.24 18.22
C SER A 345 -17.60 20.64 18.28
N PHE A 346 -17.32 19.53 17.56
CA PHE A 346 -15.97 18.98 17.46
C PHE A 346 -15.01 19.93 16.75
N LEU A 347 -15.43 20.59 15.69
CA LEU A 347 -14.63 21.59 14.99
C LEU A 347 -14.31 22.76 15.93
N ASN A 348 -15.29 23.21 16.72
CA ASN A 348 -15.12 24.32 17.63
C ASN A 348 -14.24 23.99 18.84
N SER A 349 -14.20 22.73 19.31
CA SER A 349 -13.28 22.30 20.36
C SER A 349 -11.83 22.50 19.96
N GLY A 350 -11.51 22.25 18.69
CA GLY A 350 -10.19 22.45 18.11
C GLY A 350 -9.10 21.54 18.68
N ASP A 351 -9.46 20.52 19.47
CA ASP A 351 -8.48 19.53 19.93
C ASP A 351 -8.10 18.57 18.78
N ASN A 352 -6.88 18.06 18.85
CA ASN A 352 -6.32 17.24 17.76
C ASN A 352 -7.19 16.05 17.37
N TRP A 353 -7.76 15.34 18.36
CA TRP A 353 -8.64 14.21 18.09
C TRP A 353 -9.89 14.62 17.33
N SER A 354 -10.57 15.69 17.78
CA SER A 354 -11.78 16.20 17.14
C SER A 354 -11.52 16.65 15.70
N LEU A 355 -10.39 17.31 15.44
CA LEU A 355 -10.00 17.76 14.10
C LEU A 355 -9.70 16.56 13.17
N ASP A 356 -8.94 15.57 13.64
CA ASP A 356 -8.64 14.35 12.89
C ASP A 356 -9.90 13.52 12.62
N PHE A 357 -10.82 13.46 13.60
CA PHE A 357 -12.13 12.81 13.45
C PHE A 357 -12.95 13.44 12.33
N ILE A 358 -13.04 14.77 12.29
CA ILE A 358 -13.77 15.50 11.24
C ILE A 358 -13.13 15.23 9.88
N ARG A 359 -11.81 15.25 9.80
CA ARG A 359 -11.08 14.96 8.56
C ARG A 359 -11.44 13.58 8.03
N GLU A 360 -11.30 12.55 8.85
CA GLU A 360 -11.61 11.17 8.47
C GLU A 360 -13.08 11.00 8.06
N PHE A 361 -14.01 11.58 8.83
CA PHE A 361 -15.43 11.56 8.54
C PHE A 361 -15.76 12.16 7.17
N LEU A 362 -15.20 13.33 6.84
CA LEU A 362 -15.49 14.02 5.58
C LEU A 362 -14.76 13.38 4.40
N VAL A 363 -13.53 12.89 4.56
CA VAL A 363 -12.79 12.18 3.50
C VAL A 363 -13.47 10.86 3.15
N THR A 364 -13.99 10.16 4.15
CA THR A 364 -14.72 8.91 3.93
C THR A 364 -16.11 9.12 3.30
N ASN A 365 -16.72 10.31 3.54
CA ASN A 365 -18.03 10.72 3.03
C ASN A 365 -17.97 12.05 2.29
N PRO A 366 -17.31 12.15 1.14
CA PRO A 366 -17.02 13.45 0.50
C PRO A 366 -18.26 14.27 0.10
N GLU A 367 -19.41 13.60 -0.12
CA GLU A 367 -20.67 14.27 -0.52
C GLU A 367 -21.46 14.84 0.68
N ILE A 368 -21.07 14.44 1.92
CA ILE A 368 -21.85 14.84 3.08
C ILE A 368 -21.68 16.33 3.40
N LEU A 369 -20.52 16.91 3.11
CA LEU A 369 -20.27 18.33 3.34
C LEU A 369 -21.28 19.23 2.60
N ASP A 370 -21.74 18.81 1.42
CA ASP A 370 -22.72 19.59 0.65
C ASP A 370 -24.11 19.56 1.31
N LYS A 371 -24.37 18.57 2.17
CA LYS A 371 -25.60 18.43 2.96
C LYS A 371 -25.54 19.14 4.31
N LEU A 372 -24.34 19.34 4.85
CA LEU A 372 -24.08 19.92 6.17
C LEU A 372 -23.86 21.44 6.04
N GLN A 373 -24.93 22.21 5.94
CA GLN A 373 -24.87 23.65 5.69
C GLN A 373 -24.29 24.47 6.87
N ALA A 374 -24.51 24.03 8.11
CA ALA A 374 -23.93 24.69 9.28
C ALA A 374 -22.43 24.46 9.34
N LEU A 375 -21.95 23.25 9.03
CA LEU A 375 -20.54 22.93 8.97
C LEU A 375 -19.82 23.73 7.87
N LYS A 376 -20.45 23.85 6.70
CA LYS A 376 -19.91 24.66 5.59
C LYS A 376 -19.79 26.14 5.97
N ARG A 377 -20.81 26.69 6.63
CA ARG A 377 -20.77 28.08 7.15
C ARG A 377 -19.65 28.25 8.19
N GLU A 378 -19.43 27.24 9.03
CA GLU A 378 -18.38 27.27 10.02
C GLU A 378 -16.98 27.20 9.37
N PHE A 379 -16.79 26.44 8.29
CA PHE A 379 -15.56 26.48 7.50
C PHE A 379 -15.26 27.88 6.97
N ILE A 380 -16.27 28.55 6.40
CA ILE A 380 -16.13 29.93 5.91
C ILE A 380 -15.76 30.85 7.06
N ARG A 381 -16.44 30.74 8.22
CA ARG A 381 -16.16 31.55 9.42
C ARG A 381 -14.69 31.37 9.86
N ILE A 382 -14.20 30.14 9.92
CA ILE A 382 -12.80 29.84 10.30
C ILE A 382 -11.82 30.47 9.29
N LEU A 383 -12.09 30.37 7.98
CA LEU A 383 -11.23 30.96 6.97
C LEU A 383 -11.26 32.50 6.97
N GLU A 384 -12.36 33.12 7.34
CA GLU A 384 -12.50 34.58 7.43
C GLU A 384 -12.12 35.18 8.80
N ASN A 385 -11.88 34.32 9.80
CA ASN A 385 -11.46 34.78 11.11
C ASN A 385 -9.94 35.03 11.17
N PHE A 386 -9.53 36.19 11.61
CA PHE A 386 -8.13 36.61 11.79
C PHE A 386 -7.86 37.03 13.24
N ASP A 387 -8.73 36.65 14.20
CA ASP A 387 -8.54 36.94 15.62
C ASP A 387 -7.57 35.94 16.25
N ASP A 388 -6.35 36.38 16.54
CA ASP A 388 -5.29 35.54 17.14
C ASP A 388 -5.66 35.03 18.55
N ASN A 389 -6.79 35.44 19.14
CA ASN A 389 -7.25 34.96 20.45
C ASN A 389 -8.16 33.73 20.37
N GLU A 390 -8.58 33.29 19.19
CA GLU A 390 -9.35 32.05 19.07
C GLU A 390 -8.42 30.84 19.27
N ASN A 391 -8.78 29.97 20.22
CA ASN A 391 -8.01 28.75 20.52
C ASN A 391 -7.89 27.85 19.29
N ASN A 392 -6.66 27.43 18.97
CA ASN A 392 -6.33 26.50 17.89
C ASN A 392 -6.85 26.94 16.50
N LEU A 393 -6.90 28.27 16.26
CA LEU A 393 -7.39 28.78 14.98
C LEU A 393 -6.52 28.34 13.79
N GLU A 394 -5.20 28.30 13.98
CA GLU A 394 -4.27 27.87 12.93
C GLU A 394 -4.48 26.39 12.56
N GLU A 395 -4.65 25.52 13.55
CA GLU A 395 -4.95 24.09 13.34
C GLU A 395 -6.30 23.88 12.66
N LYS A 396 -7.32 24.64 13.04
CA LYS A 396 -8.63 24.62 12.37
C LYS A 396 -8.53 25.06 10.91
N LYS A 397 -7.78 26.13 10.64
CA LYS A 397 -7.53 26.61 9.27
C LYS A 397 -6.77 25.59 8.45
N GLU A 398 -5.76 24.97 9.02
CA GLU A 398 -5.00 23.89 8.38
C GLU A 398 -5.92 22.71 7.98
N LEU A 399 -6.79 22.29 8.89
CA LEU A 399 -7.79 21.25 8.61
C LEU A 399 -8.70 21.65 7.45
N VAL A 400 -9.29 22.85 7.49
CA VAL A 400 -10.22 23.31 6.45
C VAL A 400 -9.54 23.40 5.09
N LEU A 401 -8.31 23.92 5.03
CA LEU A 401 -7.53 23.99 3.80
C LEU A 401 -7.21 22.61 3.23
N LYS A 402 -6.81 21.66 4.07
CA LYS A 402 -6.61 20.25 3.67
C LYS A 402 -7.89 19.64 3.15
N LEU A 403 -9.03 19.87 3.79
CA LEU A 403 -10.32 19.37 3.34
C LEU A 403 -10.77 19.97 1.99
N ILE A 404 -10.50 21.24 1.74
CA ILE A 404 -10.74 21.88 0.43
C ILE A 404 -9.97 21.13 -0.68
N ILE A 405 -8.73 20.74 -0.38
CA ILE A 405 -7.86 20.01 -1.32
C ILE A 405 -8.38 18.58 -1.53
N ASP A 406 -8.57 17.84 -0.42
CA ASP A 406 -8.92 16.42 -0.45
C ASP A 406 -10.30 16.19 -1.07
N LEU A 407 -11.26 17.06 -0.76
CA LEU A 407 -12.65 16.99 -1.25
C LEU A 407 -12.90 17.77 -2.55
N LYS A 408 -11.89 18.47 -3.08
CA LYS A 408 -11.97 19.31 -4.29
C LYS A 408 -13.10 20.33 -4.24
N LYS A 409 -13.28 21.03 -3.08
CA LYS A 409 -14.36 22.00 -2.86
C LYS A 409 -14.05 23.35 -3.50
N THR A 410 -14.35 23.46 -4.81
CA THR A 410 -14.05 24.63 -5.64
C THR A 410 -14.77 25.90 -5.18
N ASP A 411 -15.95 25.76 -4.57
CA ASP A 411 -16.76 26.85 -4.02
C ASP A 411 -16.19 27.50 -2.75
N LEU A 412 -15.19 26.87 -2.12
CA LEU A 412 -14.46 27.41 -0.97
C LEU A 412 -13.10 28.01 -1.36
N VAL A 413 -12.66 27.85 -2.61
CA VAL A 413 -11.31 28.26 -3.04
C VAL A 413 -11.11 29.79 -2.98
N GLU A 414 -12.16 30.59 -3.18
CA GLU A 414 -12.05 32.05 -3.08
C GLU A 414 -11.62 32.55 -1.70
N TYR A 415 -11.98 31.82 -0.64
CA TYR A 415 -11.57 32.14 0.75
C TYR A 415 -10.10 31.84 1.00
N CYS A 416 -9.47 30.98 0.22
CA CYS A 416 -8.06 30.66 0.34
C CYS A 416 -7.17 31.85 -0.03
N LEU A 417 -7.55 32.67 -1.00
CA LEU A 417 -6.77 33.84 -1.41
C LEU A 417 -6.69 34.89 -0.28
N LYS A 418 -7.79 35.16 0.41
CA LYS A 418 -7.83 36.08 1.55
C LYS A 418 -6.90 35.63 2.67
N ASN A 419 -6.84 34.32 2.94
CA ASN A 419 -6.01 33.75 3.99
C ASN A 419 -4.52 33.79 3.66
N PHE A 420 -4.15 33.60 2.41
CA PHE A 420 -2.75 33.55 1.98
C PHE A 420 -1.95 34.80 2.37
N GLU A 421 -2.54 35.97 2.31
CA GLU A 421 -1.88 37.25 2.65
C GLU A 421 -1.64 37.42 4.16
N TYR A 422 -2.46 36.76 4.99
CA TYR A 422 -2.43 36.90 6.46
C TYR A 422 -1.57 35.85 7.16
N PHE A 423 -1.37 34.68 6.58
CA PHE A 423 -0.59 33.63 7.24
C PHE A 423 0.88 34.03 7.39
N LYS A 424 1.41 33.86 8.59
CA LYS A 424 2.85 33.97 8.88
C LYS A 424 3.54 32.64 8.60
N ASP A 425 2.87 31.52 8.89
CA ASP A 425 3.39 30.17 8.69
C ASP A 425 3.48 29.83 7.20
N GLU A 426 4.65 29.28 6.79
CA GLU A 426 4.92 28.95 5.38
C GLU A 426 4.08 27.77 4.89
N ASN A 427 3.73 26.80 5.76
CA ASN A 427 2.94 25.64 5.37
C ASN A 427 1.48 26.02 5.13
N LEU A 428 0.91 26.90 5.99
CA LEU A 428 -0.43 27.42 5.79
C LEU A 428 -0.53 28.27 4.51
N LYS A 429 0.52 29.06 4.19
CA LYS A 429 0.59 29.75 2.89
C LYS A 429 0.57 28.78 1.73
N LYS A 430 1.34 27.69 1.80
CA LYS A 430 1.36 26.63 0.78
C LYS A 430 -0.01 25.99 0.62
N LEU A 431 -0.63 25.59 1.71
CA LEU A 431 -1.96 24.98 1.73
C LEU A 431 -3.04 25.91 1.17
N SER A 432 -2.92 27.23 1.38
CA SER A 432 -3.85 28.21 0.80
C SER A 432 -3.64 28.39 -0.70
N LEU A 433 -2.41 28.41 -1.18
CA LEU A 433 -2.09 28.57 -2.60
C LEU A 433 -2.48 27.37 -3.45
N PHE A 434 -2.31 26.17 -2.91
CA PHE A 434 -2.52 24.95 -3.67
C PHE A 434 -3.94 24.82 -4.27
N PRO A 435 -5.05 25.02 -3.49
CA PRO A 435 -6.40 24.99 -4.07
C PRO A 435 -6.63 26.05 -5.14
N ILE A 436 -6.10 27.26 -4.97
CA ILE A 436 -6.25 28.36 -5.92
C ILE A 436 -5.59 27.98 -7.27
N LEU A 437 -4.38 27.43 -7.20
CA LEU A 437 -3.63 27.07 -8.39
C LEU A 437 -4.20 25.84 -9.11
N LYS A 438 -4.78 24.89 -8.35
CA LYS A 438 -5.27 23.63 -8.90
C LYS A 438 -6.74 23.69 -9.32
N PHE A 439 -7.56 24.44 -8.60
CA PHE A 439 -9.02 24.47 -8.77
C PHE A 439 -9.58 25.87 -8.96
N GLY A 440 -8.76 26.93 -8.80
CA GLY A 440 -9.23 28.30 -8.88
C GLY A 440 -9.72 28.68 -10.26
N GLU A 441 -10.77 29.50 -10.30
CA GLU A 441 -11.26 30.11 -11.51
C GLU A 441 -10.25 31.13 -12.06
N GLU A 442 -10.39 31.49 -13.34
CA GLU A 442 -9.51 32.44 -14.05
C GLU A 442 -9.30 33.76 -13.27
N LYS A 443 -10.36 34.25 -12.63
CA LYS A 443 -10.31 35.46 -11.78
C LYS A 443 -9.31 35.34 -10.64
N LEU A 444 -9.26 34.18 -9.96
CA LEU A 444 -8.34 33.92 -8.84
C LEU A 444 -6.91 33.75 -9.35
N LEU A 445 -6.73 33.09 -10.48
CA LEU A 445 -5.43 32.94 -11.12
C LEU A 445 -4.87 34.30 -11.59
N LEU A 446 -5.72 35.19 -12.09
CA LEU A 446 -5.33 36.56 -12.46
C LEU A 446 -4.92 37.37 -11.21
N ALA A 447 -5.65 37.26 -10.10
CA ALA A 447 -5.27 37.90 -8.84
C ALA A 447 -3.89 37.44 -8.35
N LEU A 448 -3.59 36.13 -8.41
CA LEU A 448 -2.25 35.61 -8.09
C LEU A 448 -1.17 36.14 -9.05
N LYS A 449 -1.46 36.27 -10.35
CA LYS A 449 -0.54 36.84 -11.33
C LYS A 449 -0.23 38.30 -11.02
N GLU A 450 -1.20 39.07 -10.54
CA GLU A 450 -0.96 40.45 -10.10
C GLU A 450 -0.02 40.48 -8.86
N LEU A 451 -0.25 39.63 -7.87
CA LEU A 451 0.64 39.49 -6.72
C LEU A 451 2.08 39.16 -7.12
N MET A 452 2.28 38.34 -8.17
CA MET A 452 3.62 38.00 -8.68
C MET A 452 4.41 39.21 -9.24
N LYS A 453 3.75 40.30 -9.60
CA LYS A 453 4.41 41.51 -10.11
C LYS A 453 5.11 42.32 -9.02
N GLY A 454 4.78 42.09 -7.73
CA GLY A 454 5.41 42.71 -6.59
C GLY A 454 6.87 42.31 -6.41
N ASN A 455 7.60 43.04 -5.57
CA ASN A 455 8.99 42.76 -5.20
C ASN A 455 9.14 42.28 -3.75
N ASP A 456 8.04 42.11 -3.03
CA ASP A 456 8.00 41.64 -1.65
C ASP A 456 8.21 40.11 -1.53
N GLU A 457 8.26 39.61 -0.32
CA GLU A 457 8.43 38.19 -0.04
C GLU A 457 7.25 37.36 -0.53
N ILE A 458 6.04 37.91 -0.49
CA ILE A 458 4.82 37.25 -0.97
C ILE A 458 4.93 37.00 -2.48
N ALA A 459 5.33 38.01 -3.24
CA ALA A 459 5.52 37.88 -4.67
C ALA A 459 6.61 36.87 -5.04
N LYS A 460 7.73 36.84 -4.30
CA LYS A 460 8.79 35.84 -4.47
C LYS A 460 8.26 34.43 -4.22
N PHE A 461 7.51 34.27 -3.13
CA PHE A 461 6.92 32.99 -2.73
C PHE A 461 5.95 32.49 -3.81
N VAL A 462 5.00 33.30 -4.28
CA VAL A 462 4.05 32.91 -5.33
C VAL A 462 4.76 32.56 -6.63
N ARG A 463 5.79 33.30 -7.06
CA ARG A 463 6.61 32.98 -8.25
C ARG A 463 7.30 31.62 -8.14
N GLN A 464 7.90 31.32 -6.99
CA GLN A 464 8.55 30.05 -6.74
C GLN A 464 7.58 28.88 -6.86
N PHE A 465 6.38 29.03 -6.32
CA PHE A 465 5.32 28.01 -6.38
C PHE A 465 4.75 27.86 -7.78
N TRP A 466 4.49 28.98 -8.47
CA TRP A 466 4.01 28.96 -9.85
C TRP A 466 4.96 28.20 -10.78
N SER A 467 6.26 28.45 -10.67
CA SER A 467 7.26 27.76 -11.48
C SER A 467 7.35 26.24 -11.23
N ARG A 468 6.97 25.78 -10.06
CA ARG A 468 6.90 24.34 -9.75
C ARG A 468 5.67 23.68 -10.33
N LEU A 469 4.54 24.39 -10.32
CA LEU A 469 3.32 23.95 -10.97
C LEU A 469 3.48 23.80 -12.49
N GLU A 470 4.14 24.73 -13.14
CA GLU A 470 4.47 24.65 -14.57
C GLU A 470 5.33 23.42 -14.90
N ARG A 471 6.07 22.87 -13.93
CA ARG A 471 6.85 21.64 -14.04
C ARG A 471 6.10 20.37 -13.61
N ASN A 472 4.81 20.47 -13.28
CA ASN A 472 4.01 19.37 -12.71
C ASN A 472 4.58 18.75 -11.42
N ASP A 473 5.31 19.51 -10.61
CA ASP A 473 5.92 19.05 -9.37
C ASP A 473 4.97 19.25 -8.17
N TRP A 474 3.92 18.43 -8.13
CA TRP A 474 2.89 18.44 -7.08
C TRP A 474 3.39 17.90 -5.74
N ARG A 475 4.49 17.14 -5.71
CA ARG A 475 5.07 16.54 -4.49
C ARG A 475 5.55 17.55 -3.47
N PHE A 476 5.64 18.80 -3.85
CA PHE A 476 6.06 19.87 -2.96
C PHE A 476 4.95 20.36 -2.02
N PHE A 477 3.72 20.00 -2.28
CA PHE A 477 2.53 20.49 -1.57
C PHE A 477 1.95 19.48 -0.57
N TYR A 478 2.47 18.24 -0.58
CA TYR A 478 2.06 17.16 0.32
C TYR A 478 3.14 16.78 1.33
#